data_f0f8237ee90c2e1b0e380d7ef913ed3c
#
_entry.id   f0f8237ee90c2e1b0e380d7ef913ed3c
#
_cell.length_a   1.000
_cell.length_b   1.000
_cell.length_c   1.000
_cell.angle_alpha   90.00
_cell.angle_beta   90.00
_cell.angle_gamma   90.00
#
_symmetry.space_group_name_H-M   'P 1'
#
loop_
_entity.id
_entity.type
_entity.pdbx_description
1 polymer ?
#
loop_
_entity_poly.entity_id
_entity_poly.type
_entity_poly.pdbx_seq_one_letter_code
_entity_poly.pdbx_strand_id
1 'polypeptide(L)'
;MKLKERFERTPLPFERMAAIGKVLIFLALVLAEIILAVDCRDAKVEGIPALLVILPVSAALAAENAVKLFALRSFKRRIVCYVTDILLLLVLTYFSGGRLISTLFVIILSEFYLSQEKLAGNIAMGVCSAVLYLAMLAVSQTLRDERVALDMLISNAFEDLIIFVLHFLIMNFLLLIYRKNEEIAKRVKELDESNQKLGESNQKLAEAMEKLKEVTALEERQRIAKDIHDTAGHSITTVIMQTEAA
;
A
#
# COMPACT_ATOMS: atom_id res chain seq x y z
N MET A 1 -19.91 -15.57 17.32
CA MET A 1 -19.81 -15.98 15.90
C MET A 1 -19.84 -14.83 14.90
N LYS A 2 -20.59 -13.74 15.09
CA LYS A 2 -20.69 -12.61 14.11
C LYS A 2 -19.50 -11.64 14.07
N LEU A 3 -18.60 -11.62 15.04
CA LEU A 3 -17.40 -10.75 15.02
C LEU A 3 -16.23 -11.35 14.20
N LYS A 4 -16.17 -12.69 14.10
CA LYS A 4 -15.15 -13.39 13.31
C LYS A 4 -15.32 -13.18 11.80
N GLU A 5 -16.56 -13.18 11.31
CA GLU A 5 -16.88 -12.93 9.88
C GLU A 5 -16.60 -11.49 9.41
N ARG A 6 -16.51 -10.52 10.33
CA ARG A 6 -16.24 -9.13 9.97
C ARG A 6 -14.74 -8.85 9.79
N PHE A 7 -13.88 -9.66 10.38
CA PHE A 7 -12.41 -9.55 10.27
C PHE A 7 -11.82 -10.41 9.15
N GLU A 8 -12.58 -11.34 8.56
CA GLU A 8 -12.16 -12.15 7.41
C GLU A 8 -12.24 -11.44 6.05
N ARG A 9 -12.55 -10.14 6.00
CA ARG A 9 -12.20 -9.35 4.82
C ARG A 9 -10.69 -9.17 4.83
N THR A 10 -9.99 -10.18 4.30
CA THR A 10 -8.58 -10.05 3.96
C THR A 10 -8.38 -8.71 3.27
N PRO A 11 -7.48 -7.83 3.77
CA PRO A 11 -7.15 -6.60 3.08
C PRO A 11 -6.84 -6.98 1.64
N LEU A 12 -7.41 -6.22 0.68
CA LEU A 12 -7.18 -6.47 -0.75
C LEU A 12 -5.69 -6.70 -0.96
N PRO A 13 -5.26 -7.79 -1.61
CA PRO A 13 -3.86 -8.06 -1.84
C PRO A 13 -3.21 -6.81 -2.43
N PHE A 14 -2.02 -6.45 -1.96
CA PHE A 14 -1.27 -5.26 -2.40
C PHE A 14 -1.29 -5.05 -3.90
N GLU A 15 -1.08 -6.13 -4.67
CA GLU A 15 -1.11 -6.09 -6.12
C GLU A 15 -2.44 -5.59 -6.70
N ARG A 16 -3.56 -5.93 -6.06
CA ARG A 16 -4.89 -5.44 -6.47
C ARG A 16 -5.08 -3.97 -6.13
N MET A 17 -4.63 -3.52 -4.95
CA MET A 17 -4.70 -2.10 -4.58
C MET A 17 -3.81 -1.25 -5.49
N ALA A 18 -2.58 -1.71 -5.77
CA ALA A 18 -1.68 -1.04 -6.70
C ALA A 18 -2.26 -0.99 -8.13
N ALA A 19 -2.90 -2.08 -8.60
CA ALA A 19 -3.55 -2.11 -9.89
C ALA A 19 -4.74 -1.13 -9.96
N ILE A 20 -5.58 -1.09 -8.92
CA ILE A 20 -6.68 -0.12 -8.82
C ILE A 20 -6.12 1.31 -8.82
N GLY A 21 -5.07 1.59 -8.06
CA GLY A 21 -4.41 2.90 -8.02
C GLY A 21 -3.93 3.33 -9.41
N LYS A 22 -3.29 2.46 -10.17
CA LYS A 22 -2.86 2.72 -11.55
C LYS A 22 -4.03 3.05 -12.47
N VAL A 23 -5.12 2.29 -12.39
CA VAL A 23 -6.33 2.53 -13.18
C VAL A 23 -6.94 3.89 -12.84
N LEU A 24 -7.02 4.23 -11.54
CA LEU A 24 -7.56 5.53 -11.11
C LEU A 24 -6.69 6.70 -11.58
N ILE A 25 -5.36 6.58 -11.52
CA ILE A 25 -4.42 7.58 -12.03
C ILE A 25 -4.63 7.78 -13.54
N PHE A 26 -4.73 6.68 -14.28
CA PHE A 26 -4.95 6.75 -15.73
C PHE A 26 -6.30 7.39 -16.09
N LEU A 27 -7.37 7.02 -15.40
CA LEU A 27 -8.69 7.62 -15.60
C LEU A 27 -8.70 9.13 -15.27
N ALA A 28 -8.01 9.51 -14.19
CA ALA A 28 -7.87 10.91 -13.81
C ALA A 28 -7.10 11.71 -14.88
N LEU A 29 -6.04 11.13 -15.47
CA LEU A 29 -5.27 11.73 -16.55
C LEU A 29 -6.16 11.97 -17.78
N VAL A 30 -6.84 10.94 -18.26
CA VAL A 30 -7.73 11.03 -19.44
C VAL A 30 -8.85 12.05 -19.21
N LEU A 31 -9.43 12.07 -18.00
CA LEU A 31 -10.45 13.06 -17.63
C LEU A 31 -9.91 14.48 -17.67
N ALA A 32 -8.73 14.74 -17.12
CA ALA A 32 -8.07 16.05 -17.13
C ALA A 32 -7.74 16.50 -18.56
N GLU A 33 -7.30 15.59 -19.43
CA GLU A 33 -7.06 15.87 -20.86
C GLU A 33 -8.35 16.24 -21.61
N ILE A 34 -9.46 15.54 -21.35
CA ILE A 34 -10.76 15.86 -21.92
C ILE A 34 -11.22 17.26 -21.50
N ILE A 35 -11.09 17.58 -20.20
CA ILE A 35 -11.44 18.90 -19.68
C ILE A 35 -10.58 19.99 -20.33
N LEU A 36 -9.27 19.75 -20.47
CA LEU A 36 -8.35 20.66 -21.14
C LEU A 36 -8.76 20.92 -22.61
N ALA A 37 -9.11 19.86 -23.34
CA ALA A 37 -9.54 19.97 -24.72
C ALA A 37 -10.86 20.79 -24.87
N VAL A 38 -11.80 20.58 -23.92
CA VAL A 38 -13.06 21.34 -23.90
C VAL A 38 -12.81 22.80 -23.56
N ASP A 39 -11.95 23.10 -22.56
CA ASP A 39 -11.63 24.44 -22.12
C ASP A 39 -10.87 25.26 -23.19
N CYS A 40 -10.06 24.60 -24.01
CA CYS A 40 -9.29 25.21 -25.09
C CYS A 40 -9.98 25.14 -26.46
N ARG A 41 -11.26 24.75 -26.53
CA ARG A 41 -11.98 24.55 -27.80
C ARG A 41 -11.93 25.72 -28.74
N ASP A 42 -12.12 26.95 -28.24
CA ASP A 42 -12.19 28.16 -29.01
C ASP A 42 -10.88 28.97 -29.01
N ALA A 43 -9.85 28.43 -28.34
CA ALA A 43 -8.55 29.08 -28.24
C ALA A 43 -7.77 29.00 -29.57
N LYS A 44 -7.08 30.07 -29.92
CA LYS A 44 -6.17 30.12 -31.06
C LYS A 44 -4.82 30.67 -30.62
N VAL A 45 -3.75 30.02 -31.07
CA VAL A 45 -2.37 30.46 -30.84
C VAL A 45 -1.71 30.65 -32.18
N GLU A 46 -1.20 31.85 -32.47
CA GLU A 46 -0.61 32.24 -33.76
C GLU A 46 -1.51 31.92 -34.97
N GLY A 47 -2.84 32.06 -34.77
CA GLY A 47 -3.83 31.79 -35.83
C GLY A 47 -4.20 30.31 -35.98
N ILE A 48 -3.50 29.37 -35.29
CA ILE A 48 -3.77 27.95 -35.32
C ILE A 48 -4.80 27.63 -34.23
N PRO A 49 -5.90 26.88 -34.54
CA PRO A 49 -6.80 26.42 -33.51
C PRO A 49 -6.05 25.50 -32.52
N ALA A 50 -6.02 25.86 -31.25
CA ALA A 50 -5.27 25.13 -30.22
C ALA A 50 -5.68 23.66 -30.14
N LEU A 51 -6.95 23.35 -30.39
CA LEU A 51 -7.51 21.99 -30.37
C LEU A 51 -6.81 21.03 -31.35
N LEU A 52 -6.35 21.54 -32.53
CA LEU A 52 -5.65 20.73 -33.53
C LEU A 52 -4.32 20.15 -33.01
N VAL A 53 -3.70 20.83 -32.03
CA VAL A 53 -2.45 20.40 -31.42
C VAL A 53 -2.72 19.69 -30.10
N ILE A 54 -3.63 20.21 -29.28
CA ILE A 54 -3.95 19.64 -27.97
C ILE A 54 -4.43 18.18 -28.09
N LEU A 55 -5.36 17.88 -29.00
CA LEU A 55 -5.90 16.53 -29.14
C LEU A 55 -4.84 15.46 -29.46
N PRO A 56 -3.99 15.59 -30.49
CA PRO A 56 -2.99 14.58 -30.76
C PRO A 56 -1.90 14.49 -29.69
N VAL A 57 -1.53 15.62 -29.05
CA VAL A 57 -0.53 15.62 -27.99
C VAL A 57 -1.09 14.97 -26.72
N SER A 58 -2.33 15.24 -26.34
CA SER A 58 -3.01 14.57 -25.24
C SER A 58 -3.16 13.07 -25.51
N ALA A 59 -3.55 12.69 -26.71
CA ALA A 59 -3.63 11.27 -27.07
C ALA A 59 -2.27 10.56 -26.97
N ALA A 60 -1.19 11.23 -27.38
CA ALA A 60 0.18 10.71 -27.23
C ALA A 60 0.57 10.57 -25.74
N LEU A 61 0.25 11.58 -24.92
CA LEU A 61 0.51 11.56 -23.48
C LEU A 61 -0.26 10.44 -22.79
N ALA A 62 -1.54 10.26 -23.10
CA ALA A 62 -2.36 9.16 -22.57
C ALA A 62 -1.81 7.79 -22.99
N ALA A 63 -1.43 7.61 -24.24
CA ALA A 63 -0.85 6.37 -24.75
C ALA A 63 0.48 6.03 -24.06
N GLU A 64 1.35 7.00 -23.90
CA GLU A 64 2.64 6.84 -23.23
C GLU A 64 2.45 6.48 -21.75
N ASN A 65 1.55 7.17 -21.05
CA ASN A 65 1.24 6.87 -19.65
C ASN A 65 0.56 5.51 -19.48
N ALA A 66 -0.28 5.06 -20.44
CA ALA A 66 -0.79 3.70 -20.43
C ALA A 66 0.34 2.66 -20.51
N VAL A 67 1.29 2.84 -21.42
CA VAL A 67 2.46 1.96 -21.54
C VAL A 67 3.31 2.01 -20.27
N LYS A 68 3.55 3.19 -19.71
CA LYS A 68 4.33 3.40 -18.48
C LYS A 68 3.71 2.70 -17.28
N LEU A 69 2.39 2.83 -17.07
CA LEU A 69 1.67 2.28 -15.94
C LEU A 69 1.49 0.76 -16.02
N PHE A 70 1.19 0.23 -17.20
CA PHE A 70 0.76 -1.17 -17.35
C PHE A 70 1.83 -2.10 -17.96
N ALA A 71 2.73 -1.58 -18.80
CA ALA A 71 3.72 -2.40 -19.51
C ALA A 71 5.14 -2.30 -18.98
N LEU A 72 5.58 -1.13 -18.49
CA LEU A 72 6.96 -0.92 -18.10
C LEU A 72 7.22 -1.31 -16.64
N ARG A 73 8.08 -2.33 -16.45
CA ARG A 73 8.56 -2.76 -15.12
C ARG A 73 9.91 -2.12 -14.75
N SER A 74 10.72 -1.69 -15.73
CA SER A 74 12.07 -1.18 -15.50
C SER A 74 12.06 0.30 -15.15
N PHE A 75 12.69 0.66 -14.02
CA PHE A 75 12.84 2.04 -13.57
C PHE A 75 13.56 2.95 -14.61
N LYS A 76 14.63 2.45 -15.24
CA LYS A 76 15.37 3.22 -16.26
C LYS A 76 14.50 3.62 -17.47
N ARG A 77 13.61 2.71 -17.92
CA ARG A 77 12.70 3.00 -19.04
C ARG A 77 11.63 4.01 -18.64
N ARG A 78 11.16 3.98 -17.39
CA ARG A 78 10.20 4.97 -16.89
C ARG A 78 10.78 6.38 -16.84
N ILE A 79 12.08 6.54 -16.51
CA ILE A 79 12.72 7.86 -16.54
C ILE A 79 12.69 8.47 -17.95
N VAL A 80 12.90 7.66 -18.99
CA VAL A 80 12.81 8.15 -20.38
C VAL A 80 11.39 8.64 -20.68
N CYS A 81 10.35 7.89 -20.26
CA CYS A 81 8.96 8.31 -20.41
C CYS A 81 8.65 9.61 -19.62
N TYR A 82 9.25 9.82 -18.44
CA TYR A 82 9.06 11.11 -17.74
C TYR A 82 9.65 12.30 -18.50
N VAL A 83 10.77 12.11 -19.20
CA VAL A 83 11.35 13.16 -20.03
C VAL A 83 10.42 13.47 -21.21
N THR A 84 9.86 12.46 -21.85
CA THR A 84 8.89 12.66 -22.95
C THR A 84 7.58 13.26 -22.46
N ASP A 85 7.07 12.84 -21.29
CA ASP A 85 5.91 13.46 -20.63
C ASP A 85 6.13 14.98 -20.44
N ILE A 86 7.33 15.40 -19.95
CA ILE A 86 7.65 16.81 -19.74
C ILE A 86 7.67 17.59 -21.05
N LEU A 87 8.20 17.02 -22.12
CA LEU A 87 8.21 17.66 -23.45
C LEU A 87 6.78 17.81 -23.99
N LEU A 88 5.94 16.77 -23.86
CA LEU A 88 4.53 16.84 -24.26
C LEU A 88 3.75 17.87 -23.43
N LEU A 89 3.99 17.92 -22.12
CA LEU A 89 3.40 18.92 -21.24
C LEU A 89 3.85 20.34 -21.59
N LEU A 90 5.10 20.55 -22.00
CA LEU A 90 5.57 21.86 -22.46
C LEU A 90 4.78 22.34 -23.69
N VAL A 91 4.55 21.45 -24.66
CA VAL A 91 3.72 21.74 -25.83
C VAL A 91 2.28 22.06 -25.42
N LEU A 92 1.69 21.26 -24.55
CA LEU A 92 0.34 21.51 -24.02
C LEU A 92 0.27 22.86 -23.29
N THR A 93 1.28 23.20 -22.48
CA THR A 93 1.34 24.48 -21.77
C THR A 93 1.34 25.65 -22.73
N TYR A 94 2.11 25.58 -23.82
CA TYR A 94 2.18 26.62 -24.83
C TYR A 94 0.82 26.85 -25.48
N PHE A 95 0.11 25.79 -25.90
CA PHE A 95 -1.18 25.93 -26.59
C PHE A 95 -2.37 26.17 -25.67
N SER A 96 -2.32 25.72 -24.39
CA SER A 96 -3.39 25.94 -23.41
C SER A 96 -3.27 27.24 -22.61
N GLY A 97 -2.12 27.91 -22.67
CA GLY A 97 -1.84 29.07 -21.81
C GLY A 97 -1.65 28.69 -20.34
N GLY A 98 -1.23 27.45 -20.05
CA GLY A 98 -0.98 26.98 -18.70
C GLY A 98 -2.21 26.40 -17.96
N ARG A 99 -3.39 26.43 -18.60
CA ARG A 99 -4.63 25.92 -17.99
C ARG A 99 -4.53 24.42 -17.69
N LEU A 100 -4.94 24.01 -16.49
CA LEU A 100 -4.96 22.61 -16.03
C LEU A 100 -3.63 21.85 -16.11
N ILE A 101 -2.54 22.48 -16.49
CA ILE A 101 -1.22 21.83 -16.64
C ILE A 101 -0.67 21.39 -15.30
N SER A 102 -0.85 22.18 -14.24
CA SER A 102 -0.51 21.76 -12.86
C SER A 102 -1.19 20.46 -12.46
N THR A 103 -2.47 20.31 -12.80
CA THR A 103 -3.25 19.09 -12.53
C THR A 103 -2.69 17.91 -13.31
N LEU A 104 -2.44 18.04 -14.61
CA LEU A 104 -1.83 16.99 -15.42
C LEU A 104 -0.45 16.59 -14.90
N PHE A 105 0.39 17.57 -14.57
CA PHE A 105 1.72 17.35 -14.03
C PHE A 105 1.68 16.57 -12.71
N VAL A 106 0.77 16.93 -11.80
CA VAL A 106 0.56 16.28 -10.52
C VAL A 106 0.07 14.83 -10.69
N ILE A 107 -0.84 14.58 -11.64
CA ILE A 107 -1.34 13.22 -11.94
C ILE A 107 -0.19 12.33 -12.44
N ILE A 108 0.62 12.83 -13.37
CA ILE A 108 1.79 12.08 -13.89
C ILE A 108 2.81 11.76 -12.80
N LEU A 109 3.04 12.71 -11.87
CA LEU A 109 3.92 12.49 -10.73
C LEU A 109 3.40 11.48 -9.73
N SER A 110 2.07 11.28 -9.64
CA SER A 110 1.47 10.34 -8.68
C SER A 110 2.04 8.93 -8.82
N GLU A 111 2.34 8.49 -10.04
CA GLU A 111 2.98 7.19 -10.28
C GLU A 111 4.36 7.10 -9.66
N PHE A 112 5.13 8.19 -9.76
CA PHE A 112 6.48 8.21 -9.21
C PHE A 112 6.48 8.11 -7.69
N TYR A 113 5.57 8.80 -7.01
CA TYR A 113 5.40 8.68 -5.55
C TYR A 113 5.06 7.27 -5.12
N LEU A 114 4.21 6.56 -5.87
CA LEU A 114 3.86 5.16 -5.59
C LEU A 114 5.04 4.18 -5.76
N SER A 115 6.06 4.56 -6.53
CA SER A 115 7.23 3.71 -6.78
C SER A 115 8.40 3.95 -5.81
N GLN A 116 8.36 5.01 -5.00
CA GLN A 116 9.43 5.38 -4.06
C GLN A 116 9.17 4.85 -2.64
N GLU A 117 10.18 4.20 -2.06
CA GLU A 117 10.10 3.70 -0.68
C GLU A 117 10.53 4.72 0.37
N LYS A 118 11.37 5.70 0.00
CA LYS A 118 11.97 6.63 0.95
C LYS A 118 11.30 8.00 0.93
N LEU A 119 10.92 8.51 2.11
CA LEU A 119 10.34 9.85 2.26
C LEU A 119 11.25 10.95 1.68
N ALA A 120 12.56 10.85 1.90
CA ALA A 120 13.52 11.81 1.35
C ALA A 120 13.50 11.86 -0.18
N GLY A 121 13.32 10.71 -0.85
CA GLY A 121 13.14 10.64 -2.31
C GLY A 121 11.87 11.35 -2.76
N ASN A 122 10.76 11.17 -2.05
CA ASN A 122 9.50 11.83 -2.33
C ASN A 122 9.60 13.36 -2.16
N ILE A 123 10.27 13.84 -1.10
CA ILE A 123 10.51 15.27 -0.88
C ILE A 123 11.36 15.86 -2.03
N ALA A 124 12.48 15.21 -2.36
CA ALA A 124 13.34 15.66 -3.45
C ALA A 124 12.57 15.74 -4.78
N MET A 125 11.77 14.71 -5.09
CA MET A 125 10.95 14.70 -6.30
C MET A 125 9.86 15.77 -6.28
N GLY A 126 9.20 16.00 -5.15
CA GLY A 126 8.22 17.07 -5.01
C GLY A 126 8.81 18.44 -5.28
N VAL A 127 9.99 18.73 -4.71
CA VAL A 127 10.70 20.00 -4.92
C VAL A 127 11.17 20.13 -6.38
N CYS A 128 11.83 19.10 -6.94
CA CYS A 128 12.29 19.11 -8.33
C CYS A 128 11.12 19.30 -9.31
N SER A 129 9.98 18.68 -9.07
CA SER A 129 8.80 18.79 -9.92
C SER A 129 8.18 20.19 -9.87
N ALA A 130 8.11 20.80 -8.69
CA ALA A 130 7.61 22.17 -8.55
C ALA A 130 8.52 23.16 -9.27
N VAL A 131 9.83 23.04 -9.13
CA VAL A 131 10.81 23.87 -9.84
C VAL A 131 10.70 23.68 -11.36
N LEU A 132 10.58 22.45 -11.81
CA LEU A 132 10.44 22.12 -13.23
C LEU A 132 9.15 22.70 -13.82
N TYR A 133 8.04 22.61 -13.09
CA TYR A 133 6.76 23.18 -13.49
C TYR A 133 6.85 24.71 -13.62
N LEU A 134 7.43 25.41 -12.65
CA LEU A 134 7.63 26.85 -12.72
C LEU A 134 8.53 27.26 -13.90
N ALA A 135 9.59 26.50 -14.17
CA ALA A 135 10.45 26.72 -15.33
C ALA A 135 9.69 26.53 -16.65
N MET A 136 8.84 25.49 -16.73
CA MET A 136 8.01 25.23 -17.91
C MET A 136 7.00 26.33 -18.16
N LEU A 137 6.35 26.89 -17.13
CA LEU A 137 5.47 28.04 -17.22
C LEU A 137 6.23 29.28 -17.71
N ALA A 138 7.39 29.59 -17.15
CA ALA A 138 8.21 30.71 -17.54
C ALA A 138 8.63 30.62 -19.02
N VAL A 139 9.08 29.45 -19.46
CA VAL A 139 9.45 29.21 -20.89
C VAL A 139 8.24 29.38 -21.80
N SER A 140 7.08 28.82 -21.44
CA SER A 140 5.86 28.95 -22.24
C SER A 140 5.42 30.39 -22.41
N GLN A 141 5.46 31.19 -21.35
CA GLN A 141 5.11 32.62 -21.41
C GLN A 141 6.10 33.46 -22.25
N THR A 142 7.40 33.14 -22.11
CA THR A 142 8.42 33.82 -22.92
C THR A 142 8.24 33.53 -24.40
N LEU A 143 7.89 32.31 -24.76
CA LEU A 143 7.66 31.92 -26.17
C LEU A 143 6.40 32.53 -26.75
N ARG A 144 5.37 32.80 -25.93
CA ARG A 144 4.11 33.41 -26.38
C ARG A 144 4.20 34.96 -26.51
N ASP A 145 5.30 35.55 -26.07
CA ASP A 145 5.49 37.02 -26.00
C ASP A 145 4.33 37.73 -25.26
N GLU A 146 3.63 37.01 -24.41
CA GLU A 146 2.56 37.55 -23.56
C GLU A 146 3.20 38.15 -22.30
N ARG A 147 3.21 39.48 -22.22
CA ARG A 147 3.52 40.19 -20.96
C ARG A 147 2.33 40.03 -20.00
N VAL A 148 2.23 38.86 -19.38
CA VAL A 148 1.27 38.68 -18.29
C VAL A 148 1.68 39.60 -17.16
N ALA A 149 0.73 40.34 -16.59
CA ALA A 149 0.99 41.20 -15.44
C ALA A 149 1.62 40.34 -14.32
N LEU A 150 2.71 40.80 -13.73
CA LEU A 150 3.47 40.08 -12.71
C LEU A 150 2.56 39.56 -11.58
N ASP A 151 1.54 40.34 -11.20
CA ASP A 151 0.56 39.98 -10.17
C ASP A 151 -0.27 38.76 -10.53
N MET A 152 -0.65 38.61 -11.80
CA MET A 152 -1.40 37.45 -12.28
C MET A 152 -0.54 36.19 -12.33
N LEU A 153 0.74 36.37 -12.65
CA LEU A 153 1.73 35.30 -12.67
C LEU A 153 2.00 34.79 -11.25
N ILE A 154 2.12 35.70 -10.27
CA ILE A 154 2.31 35.35 -8.85
C ILE A 154 1.06 34.68 -8.31
N SER A 155 -0.15 35.14 -8.64
CA SER A 155 -1.41 34.55 -8.19
C SER A 155 -1.55 33.12 -8.69
N ASN A 156 -1.33 32.87 -9.98
CA ASN A 156 -1.41 31.54 -10.57
C ASN A 156 -0.34 30.60 -9.99
N ALA A 157 0.89 31.08 -9.81
CA ALA A 157 1.96 30.28 -9.19
C ALA A 157 1.64 29.91 -7.73
N PHE A 158 0.94 30.79 -7.01
CA PHE A 158 0.53 30.51 -5.63
C PHE A 158 -0.58 29.44 -5.58
N GLU A 159 -1.59 29.51 -6.45
CA GLU A 159 -2.64 28.49 -6.58
C GLU A 159 -2.04 27.12 -6.94
N ASP A 160 -1.16 27.09 -7.93
CA ASP A 160 -0.47 25.88 -8.35
C ASP A 160 0.41 25.28 -7.23
N LEU A 161 1.11 26.12 -6.46
CA LEU A 161 1.89 25.69 -5.30
C LEU A 161 1.01 25.00 -4.25
N ILE A 162 -0.19 25.52 -4.00
CA ILE A 162 -1.15 24.90 -3.08
C ILE A 162 -1.54 23.51 -3.60
N ILE A 163 -1.80 23.36 -4.90
CA ILE A 163 -2.12 22.06 -5.51
C ILE A 163 -0.97 21.07 -5.32
N PHE A 164 0.28 21.48 -5.57
CA PHE A 164 1.45 20.64 -5.38
C PHE A 164 1.64 20.22 -3.91
N VAL A 165 1.51 21.15 -2.97
CA VAL A 165 1.64 20.85 -1.53
C VAL A 165 0.54 19.90 -1.07
N LEU A 166 -0.70 20.16 -1.46
CA LEU A 166 -1.83 19.31 -1.09
C LEU A 166 -1.66 17.90 -1.67
N HIS A 167 -1.29 17.78 -2.93
CA HIS A 167 -0.99 16.51 -3.57
C HIS A 167 0.13 15.75 -2.86
N PHE A 168 1.24 16.45 -2.56
CA PHE A 168 2.37 15.87 -1.83
C PHE A 168 1.92 15.32 -0.47
N LEU A 169 1.12 16.06 0.29
CA LEU A 169 0.60 15.63 1.59
C LEU A 169 -0.30 14.40 1.45
N ILE A 170 -1.24 14.42 0.50
CA ILE A 170 -2.17 13.31 0.25
C ILE A 170 -1.39 12.05 -0.14
N MET A 171 -0.44 12.14 -1.06
CA MET A 171 0.34 10.99 -1.52
C MET A 171 1.20 10.38 -0.43
N ASN A 172 1.89 11.23 0.38
CA ASN A 172 2.66 10.73 1.50
C ASN A 172 1.78 10.12 2.61
N PHE A 173 0.59 10.69 2.86
CA PHE A 173 -0.37 10.13 3.79
C PHE A 173 -0.91 8.76 3.34
N LEU A 174 -1.26 8.64 2.06
CA LEU A 174 -1.67 7.35 1.47
C LEU A 174 -0.56 6.29 1.57
N LEU A 175 0.68 6.67 1.28
CA LEU A 175 1.84 5.78 1.42
C LEU A 175 2.06 5.36 2.89
N LEU A 176 1.86 6.27 3.84
CA LEU A 176 1.96 5.97 5.27
C LEU A 176 0.89 4.95 5.69
N ILE A 177 -0.37 5.19 5.34
CA ILE A 177 -1.48 4.26 5.59
C ILE A 177 -1.17 2.90 4.99
N TYR A 178 -0.71 2.89 3.74
CA TYR A 178 -0.36 1.67 3.04
C TYR A 178 0.70 0.84 3.78
N ARG A 179 1.83 1.45 4.16
CA ARG A 179 2.90 0.79 4.91
C ARG A 179 2.43 0.27 6.26
N LYS A 180 1.58 1.05 6.95
CA LYS A 180 1.00 0.63 8.23
C LYS A 180 0.07 -0.57 8.07
N ASN A 181 -0.73 -0.61 7.02
CA ASN A 181 -1.60 -1.75 6.74
C ASN A 181 -0.80 -3.02 6.40
N GLU A 182 0.31 -2.91 5.66
CA GLU A 182 1.21 -4.02 5.37
C GLU A 182 1.87 -4.56 6.66
N GLU A 183 2.35 -3.66 7.52
CA GLU A 183 2.91 -4.03 8.83
C GLU A 183 1.87 -4.76 9.70
N ILE A 184 0.65 -4.24 9.76
CA ILE A 184 -0.45 -4.84 10.50
C ILE A 184 -0.78 -6.24 9.94
N ALA A 185 -0.88 -6.38 8.62
CA ALA A 185 -1.16 -7.67 7.99
C ALA A 185 -0.08 -8.71 8.31
N LYS A 186 1.19 -8.31 8.32
CA LYS A 186 2.30 -9.18 8.72
C LYS A 186 2.19 -9.61 10.19
N ARG A 187 1.93 -8.66 11.10
CA ARG A 187 1.77 -8.95 12.53
C ARG A 187 0.57 -9.87 12.81
N VAL A 188 -0.54 -9.66 12.09
CA VAL A 188 -1.73 -10.53 12.22
C VAL A 188 -1.37 -11.97 11.82
N LYS A 189 -0.63 -12.16 10.74
CA LYS A 189 -0.19 -13.50 10.31
C LYS A 189 0.75 -14.15 11.34
N GLU A 190 1.73 -13.41 11.87
CA GLU A 190 2.64 -13.89 12.91
C GLU A 190 1.88 -14.30 14.20
N LEU A 191 0.85 -13.53 14.55
CA LEU A 191 0.00 -13.80 15.70
C LEU A 191 -0.83 -15.07 15.50
N ASP A 192 -1.38 -15.27 14.30
CA ASP A 192 -2.17 -16.47 13.96
C ASP A 192 -1.31 -17.72 14.00
N GLU A 193 -0.10 -17.67 13.44
CA GLU A 193 0.88 -18.76 13.53
C GLU A 193 1.29 -19.08 14.99
N SER A 194 1.44 -18.05 15.84
CA SER A 194 1.74 -18.21 17.26
C SER A 194 0.56 -18.83 18.01
N ASN A 195 -0.65 -18.39 17.74
CA ASN A 195 -1.87 -18.95 18.34
C ASN A 195 -2.08 -20.41 17.96
N GLN A 196 -1.79 -20.78 16.71
CA GLN A 196 -1.85 -22.18 16.29
C GLN A 196 -0.84 -23.04 17.06
N LYS A 197 0.42 -22.60 17.19
CA LYS A 197 1.44 -23.30 17.97
C LYS A 197 1.06 -23.44 19.44
N LEU A 198 0.45 -22.39 20.01
CA LEU A 198 -0.05 -22.43 21.39
C LEU A 198 -1.18 -23.45 21.54
N GLY A 199 -2.10 -23.52 20.56
CA GLY A 199 -3.17 -24.52 20.52
C GLY A 199 -2.63 -25.95 20.49
N GLU A 200 -1.65 -26.21 19.61
CA GLU A 200 -0.97 -27.53 19.53
C GLU A 200 -0.24 -27.91 20.84
N SER A 201 0.43 -26.93 21.47
CA SER A 201 1.10 -27.14 22.76
C SER A 201 0.12 -27.45 23.87
N ASN A 202 -1.00 -26.72 23.93
CA ASN A 202 -2.06 -26.97 24.92
C ASN A 202 -2.69 -28.36 24.74
N GLN A 203 -2.89 -28.81 23.51
CA GLN A 203 -3.38 -30.14 23.23
C GLN A 203 -2.40 -31.23 23.72
N LYS A 204 -1.11 -31.09 23.42
CA LYS A 204 -0.07 -32.01 23.91
C LYS A 204 0.00 -32.05 25.44
N LEU A 205 -0.16 -30.87 26.08
CA LEU A 205 -0.20 -30.78 27.53
C LEU A 205 -1.41 -31.54 28.12
N ALA A 206 -2.59 -31.36 27.49
CA ALA A 206 -3.79 -32.09 27.92
C ALA A 206 -3.63 -33.61 27.80
N GLU A 207 -3.07 -34.08 26.67
CA GLU A 207 -2.76 -35.50 26.47
C GLU A 207 -1.74 -36.05 27.49
N ALA A 208 -0.70 -35.26 27.81
CA ALA A 208 0.29 -35.64 28.83
C ALA A 208 -0.33 -35.70 30.23
N MET A 209 -1.22 -34.75 30.57
CA MET A 209 -1.93 -34.76 31.86
C MET A 209 -2.88 -35.97 31.99
N GLU A 210 -3.54 -36.40 30.91
CA GLU A 210 -4.38 -37.58 30.89
C GLU A 210 -3.55 -38.85 31.17
N LYS A 211 -2.43 -39.02 30.47
CA LYS A 211 -1.49 -40.13 30.70
C LYS A 211 -0.94 -40.14 32.14
N LEU A 212 -0.62 -38.96 32.68
CA LEU A 212 -0.14 -38.86 34.06
C LEU A 212 -1.21 -39.30 35.05
N LYS A 213 -2.47 -38.95 34.85
CA LYS A 213 -3.58 -39.44 35.69
C LYS A 213 -3.72 -40.97 35.65
N GLU A 214 -3.60 -41.59 34.46
CA GLU A 214 -3.65 -43.05 34.32
C GLU A 214 -2.50 -43.73 35.07
N VAL A 215 -1.27 -43.22 34.90
CA VAL A 215 -0.09 -43.74 35.60
C VAL A 215 -0.25 -43.59 37.11
N THR A 216 -0.65 -42.43 37.59
CA THR A 216 -0.86 -42.21 39.03
C THR A 216 -1.94 -43.15 39.60
N ALA A 217 -3.02 -43.40 38.85
CA ALA A 217 -4.06 -44.34 39.27
C ALA A 217 -3.55 -45.77 39.31
N LEU A 218 -2.68 -46.20 38.38
CA LEU A 218 -2.04 -47.51 38.39
C LEU A 218 -1.06 -47.67 39.57
N GLU A 219 -0.24 -46.68 39.82
CA GLU A 219 0.70 -46.64 40.97
C GLU A 219 -0.05 -46.77 42.31
N GLU A 220 -1.15 -46.01 42.44
CA GLU A 220 -1.97 -46.06 43.65
C GLU A 220 -2.62 -47.46 43.83
N ARG A 221 -3.14 -48.07 42.75
CA ARG A 221 -3.65 -49.46 42.81
C ARG A 221 -2.56 -50.45 43.19
N GLN A 222 -1.35 -50.30 42.65
CA GLN A 222 -0.21 -51.17 43.01
C GLN A 222 0.19 -50.99 44.48
N ARG A 223 0.21 -49.76 44.99
CA ARG A 223 0.46 -49.48 46.40
C ARG A 223 -0.57 -50.10 47.30
N ILE A 224 -1.84 -49.94 47.00
CA ILE A 224 -2.93 -50.58 47.77
C ILE A 224 -2.83 -52.12 47.74
N ALA A 225 -2.55 -52.69 46.57
CA ALA A 225 -2.40 -54.14 46.45
C ALA A 225 -1.23 -54.66 47.30
N LYS A 226 -0.11 -53.92 47.32
CA LYS A 226 1.04 -54.24 48.15
C LYS A 226 0.72 -54.21 49.67
N ASP A 227 0.08 -53.10 50.09
CA ASP A 227 -0.33 -52.85 51.48
C ASP A 227 -1.30 -53.97 51.95
N ILE A 228 -2.23 -54.40 51.12
CA ILE A 228 -3.14 -55.49 51.38
C ILE A 228 -2.36 -56.86 51.52
N HIS A 229 -1.44 -57.10 50.55
CA HIS A 229 -0.62 -58.33 50.56
C HIS A 229 0.23 -58.43 51.84
N ASP A 230 0.89 -57.33 52.20
CA ASP A 230 1.77 -57.28 53.39
C ASP A 230 0.94 -57.43 54.68
N THR A 231 -0.21 -56.74 54.77
CA THR A 231 -1.10 -56.87 55.94
C THR A 231 -1.73 -58.23 56.05
N ALA A 232 -2.24 -58.80 54.94
CA ALA A 232 -2.83 -60.15 54.92
C ALA A 232 -1.79 -61.23 55.20
N GLY A 233 -0.59 -61.10 54.57
CA GLY A 233 0.53 -61.99 54.79
C GLY A 233 0.96 -62.03 56.25
N HIS A 234 1.09 -60.88 56.87
CA HIS A 234 1.43 -60.79 58.30
C HIS A 234 0.36 -61.35 59.21
N SER A 235 -0.90 -61.11 58.92
CA SER A 235 -2.04 -61.63 59.64
C SER A 235 -2.11 -63.20 59.56
N ILE A 236 -1.94 -63.73 58.35
CA ILE A 236 -1.94 -65.17 58.13
C ILE A 236 -0.76 -65.82 58.84
N THR A 237 0.43 -65.26 58.76
CA THR A 237 1.61 -65.79 59.46
C THR A 237 1.41 -65.80 61.00
N THR A 238 0.79 -64.72 61.53
CA THR A 238 0.47 -64.65 62.96
C THR A 238 -0.54 -65.73 63.40
N VAL A 239 -1.57 -65.95 62.59
CA VAL A 239 -2.55 -67.02 62.87
C VAL A 239 -1.93 -68.43 62.82
N ILE A 240 -1.07 -68.69 61.81
CA ILE A 240 -0.35 -69.97 61.71
C ILE A 240 0.54 -70.17 62.94
N MET A 241 1.32 -69.18 63.36
CA MET A 241 2.15 -69.26 64.55
C MET A 241 1.34 -69.48 65.84
N GLN A 242 0.17 -68.91 65.95
CA GLN A 242 -0.71 -69.13 67.10
C GLN A 242 -1.35 -70.47 67.11
N THR A 243 -1.65 -71.05 65.95
CA THR A 243 -2.21 -72.44 65.86
C THR A 243 -1.17 -73.56 66.07
N GLU A 244 0.12 -73.27 65.73
CA GLU A 244 1.21 -74.26 66.05
C GLU A 244 1.64 -74.23 67.51
N ALA A 245 1.35 -73.17 68.25
CA ALA A 245 1.70 -73.02 69.66
C ALA A 245 0.63 -73.49 70.63
N ALA A 246 -0.52 -73.95 70.17
CA ALA A 246 -1.64 -74.51 70.96
C ALA A 246 -1.68 -76.02 70.86
#